data_803a7a96c290326138ea999cd85d987c
#
_entry.id   803a7a96c290326138ea999cd85d987c
#
_cell.length_a   1.000
_cell.length_b   1.000
_cell.length_c   1.000
_cell.angle_alpha   90.00
_cell.angle_beta   90.00
_cell.angle_gamma   90.00
#
_symmetry.space_group_name_H-M   'P 1'
#
loop_
_entity.id
_entity.type
_entity.pdbx_description
1 polymer ?
#
loop_
_entity_poly.entity_id
_entity_poly.type
_entity_poly.pdbx_seq_one_letter_code
_entity_poly.pdbx_strand_id
1 'polypeptide(L)'
;RLRGIREAKGDVLVFIDDDCLPKPSYLSTVRQIFTEHPFLGVVGGYGKAEYETPPPDWMPTSIRHYHLDMQHPPPGHALIYARIQGQFGHWFPVGAGLAIRKQAATSYADQIQSDPVARHFDRAGKSLIGSGDHDMSICTINQGYAVGKHRDLQFIHIVPSFRLQLPYMLRLLYMSNYSTTRLLIHRGWMQPAPAALAGPLQKMKRWIVNRWPRSPLAQCRHALQRGRTDALAGYPPSFDY
;
A
#
# COMPACT_ATOMS: atom_id res chain seq x y z
N ARG A 1 0.11 -1.56 -14.91
CA ARG A 1 0.64 -2.83 -14.38
C ARG A 1 0.19 -4.04 -15.18
N LEU A 2 -1.12 -4.26 -15.40
CA LEU A 2 -1.64 -5.45 -16.11
C LEU A 2 -1.04 -5.64 -17.51
N ARG A 3 -0.91 -4.56 -18.30
CA ARG A 3 -0.26 -4.60 -19.61
C ARG A 3 1.22 -5.03 -19.48
N GLY A 4 1.97 -4.43 -18.55
CA GLY A 4 3.37 -4.78 -18.30
C GLY A 4 3.54 -6.25 -17.90
N ILE A 5 2.63 -6.79 -17.07
CA ILE A 5 2.62 -8.21 -16.71
C ILE A 5 2.48 -9.11 -17.95
N ARG A 6 1.62 -8.76 -18.87
CA ARG A 6 1.37 -9.57 -20.07
C ARG A 6 2.52 -9.53 -21.07
N GLU A 7 3.11 -8.35 -21.27
CA GLU A 7 4.16 -8.12 -22.26
C GLU A 7 5.55 -8.53 -21.78
N ALA A 8 5.80 -8.56 -20.46
CA ALA A 8 7.10 -8.92 -19.91
C ALA A 8 7.45 -10.38 -20.20
N LYS A 9 8.74 -10.64 -20.52
CA LYS A 9 9.26 -11.96 -20.91
C LYS A 9 10.09 -12.65 -19.82
N GLY A 10 10.54 -11.90 -18.79
CA GLY A 10 11.38 -12.44 -17.72
C GLY A 10 10.61 -13.29 -16.72
N ASP A 11 11.30 -14.17 -16.01
CA ASP A 11 10.74 -15.04 -14.96
C ASP A 11 10.36 -14.27 -13.70
N VAL A 12 10.99 -13.12 -13.49
CA VAL A 12 10.70 -12.18 -12.39
C VAL A 12 10.45 -10.81 -12.99
N LEU A 13 9.38 -10.17 -12.57
CA LEU A 13 9.00 -8.81 -12.95
C LEU A 13 9.35 -7.86 -11.81
N VAL A 14 9.91 -6.71 -12.13
CA VAL A 14 10.20 -5.65 -11.15
C VAL A 14 9.41 -4.41 -11.53
N PHE A 15 8.59 -3.92 -10.60
CA PHE A 15 7.84 -2.68 -10.75
C PHE A 15 8.61 -1.56 -10.06
N ILE A 16 8.93 -0.52 -10.80
CA ILE A 16 9.61 0.68 -10.28
C ILE A 16 8.78 1.88 -10.70
N ASP A 17 8.41 2.70 -9.71
CA ASP A 17 7.68 3.94 -9.97
C ASP A 17 8.66 4.99 -10.55
N ASP A 18 8.16 5.94 -11.34
CA ASP A 18 8.95 6.94 -12.05
C ASP A 18 9.61 7.99 -11.12
N ASP A 19 9.17 8.04 -9.86
CA ASP A 19 9.76 8.82 -8.78
C ASP A 19 10.70 8.02 -7.86
N CYS A 20 11.10 6.80 -8.28
CA CYS A 20 11.95 5.91 -7.49
C CYS A 20 13.27 5.58 -8.21
N LEU A 21 14.39 5.76 -7.51
CA LEU A 21 15.74 5.46 -7.97
C LEU A 21 16.29 4.23 -7.23
N PRO A 22 16.26 3.03 -7.82
CA PRO A 22 16.80 1.84 -7.20
C PRO A 22 18.33 1.91 -7.12
N LYS A 23 18.92 1.28 -6.08
CA LYS A 23 20.38 1.12 -5.99
C LYS A 23 20.90 0.33 -7.20
N PRO A 24 22.16 0.55 -7.65
CA PRO A 24 22.74 -0.16 -8.79
C PRO A 24 22.67 -1.70 -8.66
N SER A 25 22.78 -2.24 -7.44
CA SER A 25 22.69 -3.67 -7.16
C SER A 25 21.26 -4.22 -7.13
N TYR A 26 20.22 -3.40 -7.30
CA TYR A 26 18.83 -3.78 -7.06
C TYR A 26 18.41 -5.05 -7.81
N LEU A 27 18.65 -5.10 -9.11
CA LEU A 27 18.23 -6.24 -9.94
C LEU A 27 19.05 -7.51 -9.64
N SER A 28 20.35 -7.38 -9.37
CA SER A 28 21.17 -8.52 -8.96
C SER A 28 20.75 -9.07 -7.61
N THR A 29 20.41 -8.19 -6.67
CA THR A 29 19.85 -8.57 -5.36
C THR A 29 18.49 -9.26 -5.50
N VAL A 30 17.59 -8.77 -6.36
CA VAL A 30 16.31 -9.44 -6.66
C VAL A 30 16.56 -10.87 -7.16
N ARG A 31 17.47 -11.05 -8.12
CA ARG A 31 17.83 -12.36 -8.66
C ARG A 31 18.33 -13.29 -7.56
N GLN A 32 19.25 -12.82 -6.73
CA GLN A 32 19.81 -13.59 -5.62
C GLN A 32 18.71 -14.04 -4.65
N ILE A 33 17.85 -13.13 -4.21
CA ILE A 33 16.75 -13.41 -3.25
C ILE A 33 15.83 -14.50 -3.79
N PHE A 34 15.40 -14.41 -5.06
CA PHE A 34 14.50 -15.43 -5.62
C PHE A 34 15.20 -16.78 -5.87
N THR A 35 16.52 -16.81 -5.99
CA THR A 35 17.30 -18.03 -6.06
C THR A 35 17.43 -18.68 -4.67
N GLU A 36 17.76 -17.91 -3.66
CA GLU A 36 17.95 -18.38 -2.28
C GLU A 36 16.64 -18.71 -1.57
N HIS A 37 15.54 -18.04 -1.96
CA HIS A 37 14.22 -18.18 -1.34
C HIS A 37 13.13 -18.57 -2.37
N PRO A 38 13.14 -19.83 -2.86
CA PRO A 38 12.20 -20.27 -3.91
C PRO A 38 10.72 -20.22 -3.46
N PHE A 39 10.45 -20.17 -2.16
CA PHE A 39 9.12 -20.03 -1.58
C PHE A 39 8.54 -18.61 -1.69
N LEU A 40 9.36 -17.59 -1.96
CA LEU A 40 8.88 -16.22 -2.16
C LEU A 40 8.25 -16.08 -3.56
N GLY A 41 7.04 -15.53 -3.60
CA GLY A 41 6.36 -15.12 -4.83
C GLY A 41 6.48 -13.63 -5.10
N VAL A 42 6.51 -12.83 -4.02
CA VAL A 42 6.69 -11.37 -4.05
C VAL A 42 7.71 -10.95 -3.01
N VAL A 43 8.58 -10.04 -3.39
CA VAL A 43 9.48 -9.35 -2.46
C VAL A 43 9.58 -7.88 -2.84
N GLY A 44 9.60 -7.00 -1.86
CA GLY A 44 9.88 -5.58 -2.03
C GLY A 44 11.04 -5.12 -1.16
N GLY A 45 11.30 -3.85 -1.22
CA GLY A 45 12.39 -3.22 -0.51
C GLY A 45 11.93 -2.10 0.42
N TYR A 46 12.88 -1.23 0.69
CA TYR A 46 12.74 -0.07 1.55
C TYR A 46 13.16 1.18 0.78
N GLY A 47 12.32 2.20 0.81
CA GLY A 47 12.58 3.48 0.19
C GLY A 47 13.05 4.51 1.22
N LYS A 48 14.11 5.26 0.89
CA LYS A 48 14.50 6.45 1.63
C LYS A 48 14.00 7.67 0.86
N ALA A 49 13.20 8.53 1.51
CA ALA A 49 12.73 9.73 0.86
C ALA A 49 13.87 10.74 0.65
N GLU A 50 13.91 11.31 -0.55
CA GLU A 50 14.66 12.51 -0.90
C GLU A 50 13.64 13.62 -1.15
N TYR A 51 13.62 14.60 -0.27
CA TYR A 51 12.62 15.66 -0.29
C TYR A 51 13.09 16.84 -1.12
N GLU A 52 12.26 17.33 -2.04
CA GLU A 52 12.49 18.56 -2.79
C GLU A 52 12.60 19.79 -1.85
N THR A 53 11.83 19.80 -0.77
CA THR A 53 11.89 20.78 0.31
C THR A 53 11.82 20.08 1.67
N PRO A 54 12.43 20.65 2.73
CA PRO A 54 12.36 20.03 4.05
C PRO A 54 10.92 19.76 4.49
N PRO A 55 10.65 18.57 5.08
CA PRO A 55 9.33 18.28 5.64
C PRO A 55 8.94 19.30 6.71
N PRO A 56 7.67 19.75 6.74
CA PRO A 56 7.23 20.72 7.73
C PRO A 56 7.23 20.15 9.15
N ASP A 57 7.45 21.00 10.16
CA ASP A 57 7.56 20.60 11.57
C ASP A 57 6.35 19.85 12.12
N TRP A 58 5.16 20.12 11.56
CA TRP A 58 3.94 19.42 11.98
C TRP A 58 3.89 17.96 11.54
N MET A 59 4.74 17.53 10.57
CA MET A 59 4.73 16.20 10.00
C MET A 59 5.65 15.25 10.79
N PRO A 60 5.11 14.38 11.67
CA PRO A 60 5.93 13.52 12.49
C PRO A 60 6.61 12.42 11.67
N THR A 61 7.72 11.93 12.17
CA THR A 61 8.49 10.84 11.59
C THR A 61 7.65 9.60 11.29
N SER A 62 6.67 9.27 12.14
CA SER A 62 5.78 8.13 11.93
C SER A 62 4.94 8.24 10.64
N ILE A 63 4.46 9.43 10.29
CA ILE A 63 3.72 9.65 9.03
C ILE A 63 4.68 9.59 7.84
N ARG A 64 5.87 10.22 7.96
CA ARG A 64 6.89 10.18 6.91
C ARG A 64 7.31 8.74 6.61
N HIS A 65 7.66 7.97 7.62
CA HIS A 65 8.10 6.59 7.47
C HIS A 65 7.06 5.67 6.83
N TYR A 66 5.79 5.91 7.07
CA TYR A 66 4.74 5.03 6.56
C TYR A 66 4.33 5.33 5.10
N HIS A 67 4.39 6.61 4.71
CA HIS A 67 3.81 7.06 3.44
C HIS A 67 4.80 7.71 2.47
N LEU A 68 5.93 8.16 2.94
CA LEU A 68 6.94 8.85 2.13
C LEU A 68 8.28 8.13 2.13
N ASP A 69 8.82 7.72 3.29
CA ASP A 69 10.08 6.97 3.40
C ASP A 69 9.92 5.47 3.11
N MET A 70 8.70 5.01 2.85
CA MET A 70 8.37 3.62 2.51
C MET A 70 9.02 2.58 3.42
N GLN A 71 9.00 2.87 4.73
CA GLN A 71 9.44 2.01 5.83
C GLN A 71 10.95 1.72 5.88
N HIS A 72 11.49 1.61 7.08
CA HIS A 72 12.86 1.18 7.33
C HIS A 72 12.91 -0.33 7.65
N PRO A 73 14.01 -1.02 7.28
CA PRO A 73 14.16 -2.41 7.65
C PRO A 73 14.19 -2.56 9.17
N PRO A 74 13.50 -3.54 9.74
CA PRO A 74 13.60 -3.82 11.16
C PRO A 74 15.03 -4.24 11.51
N PRO A 75 15.55 -3.86 12.68
CA PRO A 75 16.86 -4.30 13.13
C PRO A 75 16.95 -5.83 13.17
N GLY A 76 18.10 -6.37 12.80
CA GLY A 76 18.43 -7.79 12.99
C GLY A 76 17.95 -8.75 11.89
N HIS A 77 17.00 -8.36 11.02
CA HIS A 77 16.47 -9.25 9.98
C HIS A 77 16.80 -8.76 8.58
N ALA A 78 17.40 -9.62 7.74
CA ALA A 78 17.61 -9.34 6.33
C ALA A 78 16.31 -9.46 5.53
N LEU A 79 15.51 -10.48 5.82
CA LEU A 79 14.23 -10.78 5.21
C LEU A 79 13.14 -10.87 6.28
N ILE A 80 12.02 -10.18 6.06
CA ILE A 80 10.77 -10.39 6.78
C ILE A 80 9.71 -10.85 5.80
N TYR A 81 8.94 -11.87 6.14
CA TYR A 81 7.93 -12.43 5.24
C TYR A 81 6.73 -13.03 5.97
N ALA A 82 5.64 -13.22 5.25
CA ALA A 82 4.50 -14.01 5.68
C ALA A 82 3.97 -14.88 4.54
N ARG A 83 3.33 -15.99 4.91
CA ARG A 83 2.69 -16.95 4.01
C ARG A 83 1.28 -17.31 4.45
N ILE A 84 0.76 -16.63 5.46
CA ILE A 84 -0.49 -16.98 6.12
C ILE A 84 -1.61 -16.09 5.56
N GLN A 85 -2.68 -16.73 5.06
CA GLN A 85 -3.89 -16.03 4.63
C GLN A 85 -4.56 -15.31 5.83
N GLY A 86 -5.18 -14.16 5.54
CA GLY A 86 -5.85 -13.37 6.55
C GLY A 86 -4.94 -12.48 7.42
N GLN A 87 -3.62 -12.61 7.28
CA GLN A 87 -2.65 -11.78 8.00
C GLN A 87 -2.07 -10.67 7.11
N PHE A 88 -2.58 -9.46 7.27
CA PHE A 88 -2.03 -8.26 6.67
C PHE A 88 -1.09 -7.55 7.64
N GLY A 89 0.11 -7.14 7.18
CA GLY A 89 1.08 -6.50 8.05
C GLY A 89 2.24 -5.82 7.34
N HIS A 90 3.23 -5.38 8.11
CA HIS A 90 4.39 -4.62 7.63
C HIS A 90 5.32 -5.37 6.66
N TRP A 91 5.17 -6.68 6.54
CA TRP A 91 5.86 -7.52 5.55
C TRP A 91 5.27 -7.39 4.12
N PHE A 92 4.10 -6.78 3.97
CA PHE A 92 3.56 -6.50 2.64
C PHE A 92 4.43 -5.44 1.95
N PRO A 93 4.99 -5.73 0.77
CA PRO A 93 5.75 -4.76 0.02
C PRO A 93 4.84 -3.69 -0.59
N VAL A 94 5.39 -2.49 -0.76
CA VAL A 94 4.77 -1.41 -1.53
C VAL A 94 5.08 -1.57 -3.02
N GLY A 95 4.27 -1.00 -3.88
CA GLY A 95 4.39 -1.12 -5.33
C GLY A 95 5.70 -0.60 -5.90
N ALA A 96 6.30 0.41 -5.27
CA ALA A 96 7.62 0.92 -5.62
C ALA A 96 8.70 -0.11 -5.30
N GLY A 97 9.44 -0.57 -6.30
CA GLY A 97 10.48 -1.58 -6.14
C GLY A 97 9.95 -3.00 -5.83
N LEU A 98 8.70 -3.31 -6.13
CA LEU A 98 8.14 -4.65 -5.95
C LEU A 98 8.63 -5.61 -7.04
N ALA A 99 9.21 -6.72 -6.62
CA ALA A 99 9.57 -7.82 -7.50
C ALA A 99 8.63 -9.02 -7.29
N ILE A 100 8.17 -9.64 -8.38
CA ILE A 100 7.20 -10.75 -8.36
C ILE A 100 7.57 -11.82 -9.38
N ARG A 101 7.38 -13.09 -9.04
CA ARG A 101 7.49 -14.19 -10.03
C ARG A 101 6.46 -14.02 -11.13
N LYS A 102 6.87 -14.24 -12.37
CA LYS A 102 6.00 -14.11 -13.55
C LYS A 102 4.72 -14.95 -13.41
N GLN A 103 4.82 -16.16 -12.91
CA GLN A 103 3.67 -17.03 -12.70
C GLN A 103 2.65 -16.41 -11.74
N ALA A 104 3.10 -15.88 -10.60
CA ALA A 104 2.24 -15.21 -9.63
C ALA A 104 1.60 -13.94 -10.20
N ALA A 105 2.38 -13.16 -10.96
CA ALA A 105 1.88 -11.95 -11.63
C ALA A 105 0.83 -12.26 -12.70
N THR A 106 1.03 -13.30 -13.50
CA THR A 106 0.08 -13.72 -14.52
C THR A 106 -1.25 -14.17 -13.89
N SER A 107 -1.19 -15.01 -12.87
CA SER A 107 -2.37 -15.45 -12.13
C SER A 107 -3.13 -14.26 -11.49
N TYR A 108 -2.40 -13.27 -10.94
CA TYR A 108 -3.01 -12.01 -10.48
C TYR A 108 -3.71 -11.28 -11.63
N ALA A 109 -3.06 -11.12 -12.78
CA ALA A 109 -3.63 -10.41 -13.93
C ALA A 109 -4.93 -11.08 -14.43
N ASP A 110 -4.98 -12.41 -14.43
CA ASP A 110 -6.17 -13.17 -14.81
C ASP A 110 -7.31 -13.01 -13.81
N GLN A 111 -7.01 -13.04 -12.49
CA GLN A 111 -7.99 -12.77 -11.45
C GLN A 111 -8.58 -11.35 -11.57
N ILE A 112 -7.74 -10.33 -11.78
CA ILE A 112 -8.22 -8.95 -11.96
C ILE A 112 -9.08 -8.79 -13.22
N GLN A 113 -8.82 -9.57 -14.26
CA GLN A 113 -9.64 -9.53 -15.48
C GLN A 113 -11.07 -10.00 -15.23
N SER A 114 -11.26 -11.00 -14.38
CA SER A 114 -12.57 -11.57 -14.01
C SER A 114 -13.24 -10.87 -12.82
N ASP A 115 -12.55 -9.95 -12.14
CA ASP A 115 -13.02 -9.26 -10.94
C ASP A 115 -13.15 -7.73 -11.18
N PRO A 116 -14.32 -7.24 -11.60
CA PRO A 116 -14.51 -5.82 -11.87
C PRO A 116 -14.28 -4.92 -10.65
N VAL A 117 -14.54 -5.42 -9.42
CA VAL A 117 -14.35 -4.68 -8.18
C VAL A 117 -12.86 -4.50 -7.89
N ALA A 118 -12.07 -5.55 -8.07
CA ALA A 118 -10.63 -5.52 -7.81
C ALA A 118 -9.88 -4.52 -8.71
N ARG A 119 -10.37 -4.28 -9.93
CA ARG A 119 -9.81 -3.26 -10.83
C ARG A 119 -9.79 -1.85 -10.23
N HIS A 120 -10.68 -1.56 -9.28
CA HIS A 120 -10.79 -0.26 -8.64
C HIS A 120 -9.83 -0.08 -7.45
N PHE A 121 -9.07 -1.10 -7.06
CA PHE A 121 -8.07 -0.99 -5.98
C PHE A 121 -6.71 -0.49 -6.44
N ASP A 122 -6.46 -0.37 -7.75
CA ASP A 122 -5.24 0.25 -8.26
C ASP A 122 -5.47 1.72 -8.67
N ARG A 123 -4.40 2.49 -8.70
CA ARG A 123 -4.47 3.91 -9.05
C ARG A 123 -4.96 4.10 -10.48
N ALA A 124 -5.92 5.01 -10.65
CA ALA A 124 -6.42 5.42 -11.95
C ALA A 124 -6.58 6.95 -11.97
N GLY A 125 -5.94 7.62 -12.91
CA GLY A 125 -6.00 9.07 -13.07
C GLY A 125 -5.53 9.82 -11.81
N LYS A 126 -6.38 10.72 -11.30
CA LYS A 126 -6.08 11.54 -10.11
C LYS A 126 -6.46 10.86 -8.77
N SER A 127 -6.96 9.62 -8.80
CA SER A 127 -7.33 8.89 -7.60
C SER A 127 -6.10 8.52 -6.77
N LEU A 128 -6.19 8.68 -5.45
CA LEU A 128 -5.20 8.20 -4.49
C LEU A 128 -5.54 6.80 -3.94
N ILE A 129 -6.52 6.12 -4.50
CA ILE A 129 -6.74 4.68 -4.25
C ILE A 129 -5.46 3.96 -4.66
N GLY A 130 -4.89 3.16 -3.77
CA GLY A 130 -3.60 2.55 -4.04
C GLY A 130 -3.39 1.33 -3.16
N SER A 131 -4.08 0.22 -3.48
CA SER A 131 -3.90 -1.07 -2.83
C SER A 131 -3.70 -2.21 -3.83
N GLY A 132 -3.40 -1.88 -5.09
CA GLY A 132 -3.15 -2.88 -6.12
C GLY A 132 -1.89 -3.72 -5.88
N ASP A 133 -0.89 -3.17 -5.20
CA ASP A 133 0.30 -3.89 -4.73
C ASP A 133 -0.03 -4.87 -3.59
N HIS A 134 -0.87 -4.44 -2.65
CA HIS A 134 -1.38 -5.31 -1.59
C HIS A 134 -2.25 -6.43 -2.16
N ASP A 135 -3.10 -6.13 -3.14
CA ASP A 135 -3.93 -7.13 -3.81
C ASP A 135 -3.09 -8.17 -4.55
N MET A 136 -2.05 -7.73 -5.26
CA MET A 136 -1.08 -8.61 -5.90
C MET A 136 -0.40 -9.53 -4.87
N SER A 137 -0.04 -9.01 -3.71
CA SER A 137 0.54 -9.77 -2.60
C SER A 137 -0.44 -10.79 -2.02
N ILE A 138 -1.71 -10.41 -1.80
CA ILE A 138 -2.77 -11.31 -1.33
C ILE A 138 -2.99 -12.45 -2.32
N CYS A 139 -3.12 -12.14 -3.61
CA CYS A 139 -3.26 -13.15 -4.66
C CYS A 139 -2.07 -14.11 -4.70
N THR A 140 -0.87 -13.62 -4.43
CA THR A 140 0.36 -14.44 -4.37
C THR A 140 0.35 -15.39 -3.16
N ILE A 141 -0.09 -14.93 -1.99
CA ILE A 141 -0.27 -15.79 -0.81
C ILE A 141 -1.31 -16.89 -1.08
N ASN A 142 -2.40 -16.56 -1.75
CA ASN A 142 -3.45 -17.52 -2.10
C ASN A 142 -2.97 -18.62 -3.05
N GLN A 143 -1.87 -18.38 -3.80
CA GLN A 143 -1.20 -19.39 -4.64
C GLN A 143 -0.17 -20.23 -3.84
N GLY A 144 -0.03 -20.03 -2.53
CA GLY A 144 0.87 -20.78 -1.67
C GLY A 144 2.28 -20.22 -1.58
N TYR A 145 2.58 -19.07 -2.17
CA TYR A 145 3.85 -18.38 -2.01
C TYR A 145 3.87 -17.51 -0.75
N ALA A 146 5.07 -17.18 -0.29
CA ALA A 146 5.28 -16.13 0.69
C ALA A 146 5.43 -14.75 0.01
N VAL A 147 5.12 -13.71 0.75
CA VAL A 147 5.39 -12.30 0.38
C VAL A 147 6.22 -11.65 1.48
N GLY A 148 7.15 -10.78 1.08
CA GLY A 148 8.05 -10.20 2.08
C GLY A 148 8.80 -8.94 1.63
N LYS A 149 9.68 -8.48 2.53
CA LYS A 149 10.60 -7.37 2.29
C LYS A 149 12.01 -7.77 2.64
N HIS A 150 12.96 -7.35 1.81
CA HIS A 150 14.39 -7.61 2.03
C HIS A 150 15.14 -6.30 2.20
N ARG A 151 16.02 -6.23 3.25
CA ARG A 151 16.74 -5.01 3.62
C ARG A 151 17.65 -4.45 2.53
N ASP A 152 18.20 -5.32 1.67
CA ASP A 152 19.15 -4.91 0.64
C ASP A 152 18.48 -4.42 -0.64
N LEU A 153 17.16 -4.60 -0.78
CA LEU A 153 16.37 -3.97 -1.81
C LEU A 153 16.06 -2.52 -1.41
N GLN A 154 16.94 -1.62 -1.77
CA GLN A 154 16.84 -0.22 -1.39
C GLN A 154 16.74 0.69 -2.61
N PHE A 155 15.92 1.73 -2.47
CA PHE A 155 15.75 2.77 -3.47
C PHE A 155 15.56 4.15 -2.80
N ILE A 156 15.81 5.20 -3.56
CA ILE A 156 15.47 6.57 -3.18
C ILE A 156 14.09 6.88 -3.75
N HIS A 157 13.20 7.44 -2.93
CA HIS A 157 11.89 7.93 -3.34
C HIS A 157 11.93 9.46 -3.39
N ILE A 158 11.82 10.02 -4.58
CA ILE A 158 11.81 11.47 -4.79
C ILE A 158 10.45 12.02 -4.40
N VAL A 159 10.42 12.89 -3.41
CA VAL A 159 9.19 13.45 -2.86
C VAL A 159 9.07 14.93 -3.20
N PRO A 160 8.23 15.31 -4.17
CA PRO A 160 8.03 16.71 -4.53
C PRO A 160 7.30 17.47 -3.41
N SER A 161 7.53 18.78 -3.35
CA SER A 161 7.05 19.66 -2.29
C SER A 161 5.54 19.66 -2.09
N PHE A 162 4.76 19.49 -3.17
CA PHE A 162 3.30 19.42 -3.06
C PHE A 162 2.79 18.23 -2.24
N ARG A 163 3.56 17.12 -2.18
CA ARG A 163 3.20 15.94 -1.35
C ARG A 163 3.37 16.19 0.14
N LEU A 164 4.11 17.25 0.52
CA LEU A 164 4.29 17.66 1.92
C LEU A 164 3.19 18.61 2.42
N GLN A 165 2.29 19.03 1.53
CA GLN A 165 1.19 19.91 1.90
C GLN A 165 0.11 19.14 2.67
N LEU A 166 -0.44 19.79 3.72
CA LEU A 166 -1.44 19.16 4.59
C LEU A 166 -2.67 18.61 3.82
N PRO A 167 -3.28 19.33 2.86
CA PRO A 167 -4.42 18.80 2.11
C PRO A 167 -4.09 17.52 1.34
N TYR A 168 -2.89 17.44 0.74
CA TYR A 168 -2.45 16.22 0.06
C TYR A 168 -2.29 15.06 1.04
N MET A 169 -1.63 15.30 2.18
CA MET A 169 -1.42 14.28 3.21
C MET A 169 -2.73 13.76 3.78
N LEU A 170 -3.70 14.62 4.05
CA LEU A 170 -5.01 14.19 4.54
C LEU A 170 -5.71 13.26 3.56
N ARG A 171 -5.71 13.61 2.26
CA ARG A 171 -6.28 12.77 1.21
C ARG A 171 -5.52 11.44 1.08
N LEU A 172 -4.19 11.46 1.11
CA LEU A 172 -3.37 10.26 1.02
C LEU A 172 -3.65 9.30 2.17
N LEU A 173 -3.64 9.80 3.41
CA LEU A 173 -3.85 9.01 4.61
C LEU A 173 -5.26 8.40 4.66
N TYR A 174 -6.27 9.20 4.32
CA TYR A 174 -7.66 8.73 4.22
C TYR A 174 -7.78 7.62 3.17
N MET A 175 -7.33 7.87 1.95
CA MET A 175 -7.49 6.95 0.82
C MET A 175 -6.69 5.67 0.98
N SER A 176 -5.48 5.74 1.53
CA SER A 176 -4.65 4.57 1.82
C SER A 176 -5.37 3.60 2.77
N ASN A 177 -5.89 4.09 3.90
CA ASN A 177 -6.63 3.25 4.83
C ASN A 177 -7.99 2.80 4.29
N TYR A 178 -8.70 3.68 3.57
CA TYR A 178 -9.96 3.34 2.93
C TYR A 178 -9.78 2.19 1.93
N SER A 179 -8.85 2.34 0.98
CA SER A 179 -8.65 1.36 -0.08
C SER A 179 -8.13 0.02 0.46
N THR A 180 -7.18 0.04 1.39
CA THR A 180 -6.67 -1.19 2.02
C THR A 180 -7.78 -1.91 2.80
N THR A 181 -8.60 -1.19 3.56
CA THR A 181 -9.72 -1.80 4.31
C THR A 181 -10.75 -2.41 3.35
N ARG A 182 -11.13 -1.70 2.28
CA ARG A 182 -12.04 -2.20 1.26
C ARG A 182 -11.50 -3.44 0.56
N LEU A 183 -10.21 -3.45 0.23
CA LEU A 183 -9.53 -4.60 -0.35
C LEU A 183 -9.58 -5.81 0.59
N LEU A 184 -9.23 -5.64 1.86
CA LEU A 184 -9.24 -6.74 2.84
C LEU A 184 -10.64 -7.33 3.04
N ILE A 185 -11.70 -6.49 3.02
CA ILE A 185 -13.09 -6.95 3.06
C ILE A 185 -13.41 -7.73 1.78
N HIS A 186 -13.06 -7.20 0.61
CA HIS A 186 -13.33 -7.82 -0.69
C HIS A 186 -12.64 -9.19 -0.83
N ARG A 187 -11.43 -9.33 -0.30
CA ARG A 187 -10.68 -10.59 -0.27
C ARG A 187 -11.05 -11.53 0.89
N GLY A 188 -12.03 -11.17 1.73
CA GLY A 188 -12.48 -11.99 2.86
C GLY A 188 -11.49 -12.04 4.04
N TRP A 189 -10.49 -11.15 4.05
CA TRP A 189 -9.50 -11.06 5.13
C TRP A 189 -9.93 -10.16 6.28
N MET A 190 -11.03 -9.44 6.11
CA MET A 190 -11.63 -8.57 7.14
C MET A 190 -13.15 -8.61 7.01
N GLN A 191 -13.84 -8.65 8.14
CA GLN A 191 -15.31 -8.55 8.15
C GLN A 191 -15.74 -7.08 8.06
N PRO A 192 -16.79 -6.76 7.26
CA PRO A 192 -17.40 -5.44 7.29
C PRO A 192 -18.01 -5.16 8.66
N ALA A 193 -18.21 -3.89 8.98
CA ALA A 193 -18.91 -3.52 10.20
C ALA A 193 -20.38 -4.01 10.16
N PRO A 194 -20.97 -4.43 11.29
CA PRO A 194 -22.37 -4.78 11.36
C PRO A 194 -23.27 -3.64 10.83
N ALA A 195 -24.34 -3.99 10.11
CA ALA A 195 -25.25 -3.00 9.52
C ALA A 195 -25.84 -2.00 10.53
N ALA A 196 -25.96 -2.40 11.81
CA ALA A 196 -26.38 -1.53 12.92
C ALA A 196 -25.46 -0.30 13.09
N LEU A 197 -24.20 -0.36 12.65
CA LEU A 197 -23.26 0.77 12.68
C LEU A 197 -23.43 1.75 11.51
N ALA A 198 -24.29 1.44 10.54
CA ALA A 198 -24.58 2.32 9.39
C ALA A 198 -25.82 3.23 9.61
N GLY A 199 -26.47 3.17 10.79
CA GLY A 199 -27.71 3.87 11.07
C GLY A 199 -27.59 5.41 11.25
N PRO A 200 -28.72 6.14 11.28
CA PRO A 200 -28.76 7.60 11.35
C PRO A 200 -28.09 8.18 12.61
N LEU A 201 -28.15 7.48 13.74
CA LEU A 201 -27.44 7.84 14.98
C LEU A 201 -25.91 7.83 14.81
N GLN A 202 -25.39 6.90 14.01
CA GLN A 202 -23.96 6.85 13.68
C GLN A 202 -23.57 7.97 12.71
N LYS A 203 -24.45 8.34 11.76
CA LYS A 203 -24.24 9.51 10.91
C LYS A 203 -24.15 10.78 11.73
N MET A 204 -25.02 10.93 12.75
CA MET A 204 -25.01 12.07 13.65
C MET A 204 -23.79 12.07 14.57
N LYS A 205 -23.40 10.93 15.15
CA LYS A 205 -22.13 10.79 15.90
C LYS A 205 -20.93 11.13 15.05
N ARG A 206 -20.90 10.68 13.78
CA ARG A 206 -19.86 11.06 12.81
C ARG A 206 -19.83 12.57 12.58
N TRP A 207 -20.97 13.23 12.46
CA TRP A 207 -21.05 14.69 12.28
C TRP A 207 -20.49 15.43 13.51
N ILE A 208 -20.76 14.96 14.71
CA ILE A 208 -20.27 15.55 15.97
C ILE A 208 -18.75 15.30 16.13
N VAL A 209 -18.27 14.09 15.84
CA VAL A 209 -16.85 13.71 15.92
C VAL A 209 -16.03 14.33 14.78
N ASN A 210 -16.65 14.70 13.68
CA ASN A 210 -16.04 15.38 12.54
C ASN A 210 -15.78 16.89 12.78
N ARG A 211 -15.86 17.40 14.00
CA ARG A 211 -15.21 18.66 14.32
C ARG A 211 -13.72 18.49 14.14
N TRP A 212 -13.19 19.05 13.07
CA TRP A 212 -11.81 18.94 12.68
C TRP A 212 -10.88 19.28 13.85
N PRO A 213 -9.91 18.39 14.15
CA PRO A 213 -8.89 18.71 15.11
C PRO A 213 -8.13 19.97 14.68
N ARG A 214 -7.76 20.82 15.63
CA ARG A 214 -7.08 22.09 15.31
C ARG A 214 -5.64 21.89 14.84
N SER A 215 -4.93 20.86 15.33
CA SER A 215 -3.55 20.63 14.92
C SER A 215 -3.45 19.73 13.67
N PRO A 216 -2.52 20.00 12.74
CA PRO A 216 -2.30 19.19 11.55
C PRO A 216 -2.07 17.70 11.84
N LEU A 217 -1.35 17.36 12.90
CA LEU A 217 -1.11 15.98 13.31
C LEU A 217 -2.41 15.27 13.71
N ALA A 218 -3.27 15.94 14.48
CA ALA A 218 -4.56 15.39 14.88
C ALA A 218 -5.48 15.21 13.65
N GLN A 219 -5.42 16.12 12.67
CA GLN A 219 -6.13 15.98 11.40
C GLN A 219 -5.64 14.74 10.61
N CYS A 220 -4.33 14.49 10.56
CA CYS A 220 -3.78 13.30 9.93
C CYS A 220 -4.28 12.00 10.58
N ARG A 221 -4.25 11.92 11.92
CA ARG A 221 -4.78 10.76 12.65
C ARG A 221 -6.27 10.55 12.40
N HIS A 222 -7.03 11.64 12.38
CA HIS A 222 -8.45 11.60 12.07
C HIS A 222 -8.73 11.11 10.65
N ALA A 223 -7.96 11.57 9.65
CA ALA A 223 -8.09 11.13 8.26
C ALA A 223 -7.84 9.61 8.12
N LEU A 224 -6.78 9.08 8.75
CA LEU A 224 -6.50 7.64 8.80
C LEU A 224 -7.68 6.85 9.38
N GLN A 225 -8.18 7.25 10.56
CA GLN A 225 -9.28 6.57 11.24
C GLN A 225 -10.58 6.64 10.44
N ARG A 226 -10.88 7.80 9.86
CA ARG A 226 -12.07 8.01 9.05
C ARG A 226 -12.07 7.14 7.80
N GLY A 227 -10.95 7.07 7.06
CA GLY A 227 -10.84 6.21 5.89
C GLY A 227 -11.19 4.75 6.21
N ARG A 228 -10.63 4.21 7.30
CA ARG A 228 -10.94 2.86 7.77
C ARG A 228 -12.42 2.70 8.16
N THR A 229 -12.96 3.64 8.93
CA THR A 229 -14.34 3.58 9.41
C THR A 229 -15.34 3.63 8.26
N ASP A 230 -15.10 4.49 7.28
CA ASP A 230 -15.96 4.64 6.11
C ASP A 230 -15.95 3.38 5.25
N ALA A 231 -14.77 2.78 5.07
CA ALA A 231 -14.63 1.53 4.35
C ALA A 231 -15.35 0.36 5.04
N LEU A 232 -15.21 0.22 6.36
CA LEU A 232 -15.89 -0.81 7.15
C LEU A 232 -17.42 -0.68 7.09
N ALA A 233 -17.94 0.54 7.10
CA ALA A 233 -19.36 0.84 7.01
C ALA A 233 -19.93 0.77 5.58
N GLY A 234 -19.09 0.52 4.57
CA GLY A 234 -19.52 0.45 3.17
C GLY A 234 -19.84 1.81 2.54
N TYR A 235 -19.47 2.93 3.16
CA TYR A 235 -19.69 4.25 2.58
C TYR A 235 -18.75 4.50 1.40
N PRO A 236 -19.18 5.26 0.38
CA PRO A 236 -18.29 5.73 -0.67
C PRO A 236 -17.20 6.66 -0.08
N PRO A 237 -16.03 6.76 -0.71
CA PRO A 237 -15.02 7.69 -0.26
C PRO A 237 -15.51 9.13 -0.36
N SER A 238 -15.40 9.89 0.73
CA SER A 238 -15.76 11.30 0.77
C SER A 238 -14.51 12.16 0.89
N PHE A 239 -14.38 13.16 0.02
CA PHE A 239 -13.23 14.06 -0.07
C PHE A 239 -13.51 15.47 0.44
N ASP A 240 -14.47 15.64 1.31
CA ASP A 240 -14.79 16.93 1.94
C ASP A 240 -13.69 17.34 2.93
N TYR A 241 -12.53 17.74 2.36
CA TYR A 241 -11.38 18.27 3.08
C TYR A 241 -10.98 19.63 2.52
#